data_ee123c7f78d7f20e986444bfdf671846
#
_entry.id   ee123c7f78d7f20e986444bfdf671846
#
_cell.length_a   1.000
_cell.length_b   1.000
_cell.length_c   1.000
_cell.angle_alpha   90.00
_cell.angle_beta   90.00
_cell.angle_gamma   90.00
#
_symmetry.space_group_name_H-M   'P 1'
#
loop_
_entity.id
_entity.type
_entity.pdbx_description
1 polymer ?
#
loop_
_entity_poly.entity_id
_entity_poly.type
_entity_poly.pdbx_seq_one_letter_code
_entity_poly.pdbx_strand_id
1 'polypeptide(L)'
;MQTILGANGQIGEELARELKRNFTSSIRIVSRAAKKVNDTDEVFSADLSIREKAIEAVKGSDVAYFTLGLPISSDLWERQFPLILRNVIDACKINNTKLVFFDNTYMYPQDDRVLTEKTAFAPVGRKGRVRRKMAEMLLKEIESGELEAVICRAPEFYGPGKTQSITNTLILTT
;
A
#
# COMPACT_ATOMS: atom_id res chain seq x y z
N MET A 1 1.66 -15.91 9.04
CA MET A 1 0.50 -15.02 8.75
C MET A 1 0.92 -13.94 7.78
N GLN A 2 0.13 -13.68 6.76
CA GLN A 2 0.33 -12.54 5.84
C GLN A 2 -0.83 -11.56 5.98
N THR A 3 -0.53 -10.30 6.27
CA THR A 3 -1.54 -9.26 6.55
C THR A 3 -1.64 -8.26 5.41
N ILE A 4 -2.85 -8.00 4.92
CA ILE A 4 -3.11 -7.03 3.85
C ILE A 4 -3.78 -5.79 4.44
N LEU A 5 -3.07 -4.67 4.42
CA LEU A 5 -3.51 -3.37 4.93
C LEU A 5 -4.17 -2.56 3.80
N GLY A 6 -5.47 -2.31 3.91
CA GLY A 6 -6.29 -1.77 2.82
C GLY A 6 -6.92 -2.84 1.92
N ALA A 7 -7.15 -4.00 2.48
CA ALA A 7 -7.49 -5.23 1.77
C ALA A 7 -8.79 -5.21 0.96
N ASN A 8 -9.77 -4.41 1.33
CA ASN A 8 -11.02 -4.29 0.56
C ASN A 8 -10.95 -3.23 -0.55
N GLY A 9 -9.75 -2.79 -0.92
CA GLY A 9 -9.47 -2.07 -2.16
C GLY A 9 -9.19 -3.02 -3.31
N GLN A 10 -9.23 -2.52 -4.55
CA GLN A 10 -9.06 -3.35 -5.76
C GLN A 10 -7.77 -4.18 -5.75
N ILE A 11 -6.66 -3.58 -5.34
CA ILE A 11 -5.36 -4.27 -5.28
C ILE A 11 -5.34 -5.29 -4.14
N GLY A 12 -5.84 -4.90 -2.96
CA GLY A 12 -5.85 -5.78 -1.77
C GLY A 12 -6.68 -7.04 -1.98
N GLU A 13 -7.83 -6.92 -2.65
CA GLU A 13 -8.67 -8.09 -2.96
C GLU A 13 -7.99 -9.06 -3.92
N GLU A 14 -7.40 -8.56 -5.01
CA GLU A 14 -6.69 -9.42 -5.97
C GLU A 14 -5.47 -10.08 -5.32
N LEU A 15 -4.73 -9.33 -4.50
CA LEU A 15 -3.62 -9.89 -3.73
C LEU A 15 -4.10 -11.00 -2.79
N ALA A 16 -5.20 -10.81 -2.07
CA ALA A 16 -5.75 -11.83 -1.17
C ALA A 16 -6.12 -13.11 -1.92
N ARG A 17 -6.77 -12.98 -3.10
CA ARG A 17 -7.11 -14.13 -3.95
C ARG A 17 -5.87 -14.85 -4.45
N GLU A 18 -4.86 -14.10 -4.90
CA GLU A 18 -3.63 -14.68 -5.43
C GLU A 18 -2.80 -15.37 -4.35
N LEU A 19 -2.67 -14.76 -3.17
CA LEU A 19 -2.01 -15.37 -2.02
C LEU A 19 -2.69 -16.68 -1.63
N LYS A 20 -4.02 -16.69 -1.57
CA LYS A 20 -4.80 -17.90 -1.26
C LYS A 20 -4.61 -19.00 -2.28
N ARG A 21 -4.56 -18.65 -3.57
CA ARG A 21 -4.45 -19.62 -4.66
C ARG A 21 -3.09 -20.31 -4.71
N ASN A 22 -2.01 -19.55 -4.50
CA ASN A 22 -0.67 -20.00 -4.86
C ASN A 22 0.35 -20.02 -3.71
N PHE A 23 0.06 -19.39 -2.56
CA PHE A 23 1.09 -19.18 -1.55
C PHE A 23 0.68 -19.58 -0.12
N THR A 24 -0.46 -19.12 0.38
CA THR A 24 -0.84 -19.34 1.78
C THR A 24 -2.34 -19.19 2.01
N SER A 25 -2.88 -19.93 2.97
CA SER A 25 -4.24 -19.72 3.48
C SER A 25 -4.27 -18.92 4.80
N SER A 26 -3.11 -18.56 5.33
CA SER A 26 -3.00 -17.76 6.56
C SER A 26 -2.92 -16.28 6.22
N ILE A 27 -4.09 -15.68 5.94
CA ILE A 27 -4.24 -14.30 5.48
C ILE A 27 -5.11 -13.52 6.45
N ARG A 28 -4.66 -12.32 6.86
CA ARG A 28 -5.44 -11.34 7.61
C ARG A 28 -5.81 -10.18 6.72
N ILE A 29 -7.10 -9.85 6.69
CA ILE A 29 -7.70 -8.76 5.95
C ILE A 29 -7.92 -7.58 6.88
N VAL A 30 -7.25 -6.45 6.60
CA VAL A 30 -7.34 -5.24 7.44
C VAL A 30 -7.91 -4.07 6.65
N SER A 31 -8.99 -3.51 7.14
CA SER A 31 -9.56 -2.23 6.69
C SER A 31 -10.45 -1.64 7.80
N ARG A 32 -10.97 -0.44 7.63
CA ARG A 32 -11.91 0.17 8.61
C ARG A 32 -13.23 -0.61 8.76
N ALA A 33 -13.65 -1.26 7.69
CA ALA A 33 -14.83 -2.14 7.65
C ALA A 33 -14.44 -3.43 6.92
N ALA A 34 -13.54 -4.20 7.53
CA ALA A 34 -12.91 -5.35 6.90
C ALA A 34 -13.95 -6.45 6.60
N LYS A 35 -13.86 -7.00 5.39
CA LYS A 35 -14.69 -8.11 4.92
C LYS A 35 -13.80 -9.19 4.32
N LYS A 36 -14.16 -10.45 4.55
CA LYS A 36 -13.47 -11.59 3.94
C LYS A 36 -13.44 -11.47 2.41
N VAL A 37 -12.31 -11.82 1.83
CA VAL A 37 -12.14 -12.02 0.39
C VAL A 37 -12.16 -13.52 0.09
N ASN A 38 -11.53 -14.32 0.94
CA ASN A 38 -11.58 -15.79 0.92
C ASN A 38 -12.20 -16.31 2.21
N ASP A 39 -12.81 -17.50 2.17
CA ASP A 39 -13.49 -18.09 3.32
C ASP A 39 -12.59 -18.27 4.55
N THR A 40 -11.30 -18.51 4.32
CA THR A 40 -10.29 -18.75 5.37
C THR A 40 -9.67 -17.48 5.94
N ASP A 41 -9.99 -16.29 5.39
CA ASP A 41 -9.38 -15.04 5.83
C ASP A 41 -9.76 -14.71 7.29
N GLU A 42 -8.76 -14.27 8.06
CA GLU A 42 -8.97 -13.58 9.32
C GLU A 42 -9.35 -12.13 9.04
N VAL A 43 -10.40 -11.63 9.68
CA VAL A 43 -10.89 -10.25 9.51
C VAL A 43 -10.51 -9.40 10.72
N PHE A 44 -9.84 -8.28 10.49
CA PHE A 44 -9.48 -7.32 11.52
C PHE A 44 -9.84 -5.90 11.11
N SER A 45 -10.88 -5.34 11.74
CA SER A 45 -11.30 -3.96 11.47
C SER A 45 -10.45 -2.98 12.27
N ALA A 46 -9.72 -2.08 11.55
CA ALA A 46 -8.83 -1.11 12.16
C ALA A 46 -8.75 0.18 11.36
N ASP A 47 -8.63 1.31 12.07
CA ASP A 47 -8.17 2.58 11.52
C ASP A 47 -6.65 2.69 11.72
N LEU A 48 -5.90 2.58 10.64
CA LEU A 48 -4.44 2.60 10.66
C LEU A 48 -3.86 4.01 10.91
N SER A 49 -4.69 5.04 10.96
CA SER A 49 -4.27 6.37 11.44
C SER A 49 -4.06 6.39 12.96
N ILE A 50 -4.56 5.38 13.68
CA ILE A 50 -4.35 5.17 15.11
C ILE A 50 -3.19 4.18 15.27
N ARG A 51 -2.11 4.64 15.91
CA ARG A 51 -0.85 3.88 16.02
C ARG A 51 -1.03 2.50 16.67
N GLU A 52 -1.74 2.45 17.78
CA GLU A 52 -2.01 1.22 18.53
C GLU A 52 -2.78 0.21 17.67
N LYS A 53 -3.73 0.68 16.86
CA LYS A 53 -4.49 -0.17 15.94
C LYS A 53 -3.65 -0.71 14.79
N ALA A 54 -2.68 0.06 14.30
CA ALA A 54 -1.72 -0.43 13.32
C ALA A 54 -0.82 -1.54 13.92
N ILE A 55 -0.35 -1.36 15.16
CA ILE A 55 0.47 -2.37 15.87
C ILE A 55 -0.33 -3.67 16.08
N GLU A 56 -1.58 -3.58 16.55
CA GLU A 56 -2.47 -4.73 16.72
C GLU A 56 -2.73 -5.45 15.39
N ALA A 57 -2.99 -4.70 14.32
CA ALA A 57 -3.31 -5.24 13.00
C ALA A 57 -2.16 -6.07 12.41
N VAL A 58 -0.90 -5.66 12.65
CA VAL A 58 0.30 -6.32 12.13
C VAL A 58 0.79 -7.44 13.05
N LYS A 59 0.34 -7.49 14.30
CA LYS A 59 0.81 -8.46 15.29
C LYS A 59 0.73 -9.92 14.81
N GLY A 60 1.85 -10.64 14.90
CA GLY A 60 1.95 -12.04 14.49
C GLY A 60 2.02 -12.26 12.99
N SER A 61 2.29 -11.21 12.21
CA SER A 61 2.45 -11.30 10.76
C SER A 61 3.92 -11.46 10.39
N ASP A 62 4.20 -12.35 9.43
CA ASP A 62 5.54 -12.47 8.82
C ASP A 62 5.73 -11.36 7.76
N VAL A 63 4.65 -11.06 7.03
CA VAL A 63 4.63 -10.03 5.97
C VAL A 63 3.37 -9.19 6.10
N ALA A 64 3.54 -7.87 5.99
CA ALA A 64 2.45 -6.89 5.86
C ALA A 64 2.49 -6.22 4.48
N TYR A 65 1.38 -6.21 3.78
CA TYR A 65 1.23 -5.57 2.46
C TYR A 65 0.47 -4.26 2.62
N PHE A 66 1.12 -3.15 2.30
CA PHE A 66 0.47 -1.84 2.29
C PHE A 66 -0.15 -1.58 0.92
N THR A 67 -1.44 -1.87 0.78
CA THR A 67 -2.24 -1.66 -0.45
C THR A 67 -3.29 -0.57 -0.28
N LEU A 68 -3.19 0.23 0.80
CA LEU A 68 -4.18 1.21 1.17
C LEU A 68 -4.30 2.34 0.16
N GLY A 69 -5.51 2.58 -0.31
CA GLY A 69 -5.90 3.74 -1.10
C GLY A 69 -6.75 4.72 -0.28
N LEU A 70 -6.67 6.00 -0.62
CA LEU A 70 -7.52 7.06 -0.09
C LEU A 70 -8.31 7.72 -1.23
N PRO A 71 -9.49 8.29 -0.94
CA PRO A 71 -10.23 9.09 -1.91
C PRO A 71 -9.37 10.16 -2.58
N ILE A 72 -9.71 10.54 -3.82
CA ILE A 72 -8.94 11.47 -4.64
C ILE A 72 -9.10 12.90 -4.09
N SER A 73 -8.36 13.22 -3.01
CA SER A 73 -8.30 14.54 -2.39
C SER A 73 -6.87 14.83 -1.97
N SER A 74 -6.27 15.90 -2.48
CA SER A 74 -4.89 16.29 -2.14
C SER A 74 -4.74 16.60 -0.65
N ASP A 75 -5.72 17.28 -0.05
CA ASP A 75 -5.71 17.62 1.37
C ASP A 75 -5.74 16.38 2.26
N LEU A 76 -6.56 15.39 1.86
CA LEU A 76 -6.66 14.12 2.56
C LEU A 76 -5.34 13.33 2.47
N TRP A 77 -4.75 13.30 1.26
CA TRP A 77 -3.48 12.61 1.03
C TRP A 77 -2.35 13.21 1.85
N GLU A 78 -2.23 14.54 1.88
CA GLU A 78 -1.18 15.24 2.66
C GLU A 78 -1.28 14.97 4.17
N ARG A 79 -2.50 14.91 4.68
CA ARG A 79 -2.72 14.67 6.12
C ARG A 79 -2.60 13.20 6.51
N GLN A 80 -3.16 12.29 5.71
CA GLN A 80 -3.35 10.91 6.16
C GLN A 80 -2.27 9.94 5.69
N PHE A 81 -1.84 10.00 4.43
CA PHE A 81 -0.89 9.01 3.92
C PHE A 81 0.43 8.93 4.69
N PRO A 82 1.12 10.06 4.98
CA PRO A 82 2.36 9.99 5.74
C PRO A 82 2.15 9.50 7.18
N LEU A 83 1.05 9.87 7.82
CA LEU A 83 0.69 9.41 9.16
C LEU A 83 0.45 7.91 9.20
N ILE A 84 -0.41 7.41 8.30
CA ILE A 84 -0.74 5.99 8.22
C ILE A 84 0.52 5.17 7.91
N LEU A 85 1.33 5.59 6.95
CA LEU A 85 2.56 4.87 6.63
C LEU A 85 3.54 4.85 7.81
N ARG A 86 3.70 5.96 8.55
CA ARG A 86 4.53 6.00 9.77
C ARG A 86 4.05 4.98 10.79
N ASN A 87 2.75 4.94 11.07
CA ASN A 87 2.17 3.98 12.01
C ASN A 87 2.41 2.53 11.56
N VAL A 88 2.29 2.25 10.26
CA VAL A 88 2.54 0.90 9.71
C VAL A 88 4.03 0.53 9.77
N ILE A 89 4.93 1.45 9.46
CA ILE A 89 6.38 1.25 9.61
C ILE A 89 6.71 0.90 11.08
N ASP A 90 6.23 1.70 12.02
CA ASP A 90 6.44 1.46 13.46
C ASP A 90 5.87 0.09 13.88
N ALA A 91 4.68 -0.24 13.39
CA ALA A 91 4.04 -1.53 13.66
C ALA A 91 4.86 -2.71 13.14
N CYS A 92 5.40 -2.60 11.91
CA CYS A 92 6.26 -3.63 11.32
C CYS A 92 7.58 -3.77 12.09
N LYS A 93 8.21 -2.67 12.50
CA LYS A 93 9.43 -2.70 13.33
C LYS A 93 9.18 -3.38 14.68
N ILE A 94 8.11 -3.01 15.38
CA ILE A 94 7.74 -3.58 16.69
C ILE A 94 7.46 -5.08 16.61
N ASN A 95 6.82 -5.53 15.53
CA ASN A 95 6.43 -6.93 15.35
C ASN A 95 7.44 -7.78 14.56
N ASN A 96 8.58 -7.19 14.16
CA ASN A 96 9.58 -7.83 13.29
C ASN A 96 8.95 -8.40 12.00
N THR A 97 8.10 -7.59 11.36
CA THR A 97 7.31 -7.95 10.18
C THR A 97 7.91 -7.30 8.94
N LYS A 98 8.11 -8.05 7.86
CA LYS A 98 8.52 -7.51 6.57
C LYS A 98 7.40 -6.66 5.96
N LEU A 99 7.73 -5.48 5.43
CA LEU A 99 6.75 -4.60 4.77
C LEU A 99 6.89 -4.66 3.25
N VAL A 100 5.80 -4.98 2.56
CA VAL A 100 5.68 -4.81 1.10
C VAL A 100 4.80 -3.59 0.83
N PHE A 101 5.44 -2.51 0.36
CA PHE A 101 4.77 -1.24 0.09
C PHE A 101 4.39 -1.13 -1.37
N PHE A 102 3.08 -1.06 -1.63
CA PHE A 102 2.54 -0.90 -2.95
C PHE A 102 2.41 0.58 -3.30
N ASP A 103 3.15 1.05 -4.31
CA ASP A 103 3.28 2.46 -4.65
C ASP A 103 2.98 2.72 -6.13
N ASN A 104 2.81 3.97 -6.47
CA ASN A 104 2.69 4.45 -7.84
C ASN A 104 3.98 5.17 -8.29
N THR A 105 3.91 5.90 -9.40
CA THR A 105 5.07 6.60 -9.99
C THR A 105 4.98 8.12 -9.88
N TYR A 106 4.05 8.67 -9.09
CA TYR A 106 3.81 10.13 -9.03
C TYR A 106 4.96 10.94 -8.44
N MET A 107 5.93 10.30 -7.74
CA MET A 107 7.11 10.96 -7.22
C MET A 107 8.17 11.22 -8.28
N TYR A 108 8.09 10.58 -9.44
CA TYR A 108 9.04 10.75 -10.53
C TYR A 108 8.74 11.98 -11.41
N PRO A 109 9.72 12.47 -12.20
CA PRO A 109 9.48 13.50 -13.21
C PRO A 109 8.43 13.05 -14.23
N GLN A 110 7.68 14.01 -14.75
CA GLN A 110 6.67 13.80 -15.80
C GLN A 110 7.24 14.24 -17.15
N ASP A 111 8.15 13.45 -17.70
CA ASP A 111 8.77 13.64 -19.00
C ASP A 111 8.90 12.28 -19.72
N ASP A 112 9.55 12.23 -20.86
CA ASP A 112 9.68 11.07 -21.74
C ASP A 112 10.82 10.10 -21.38
N ARG A 113 11.53 10.34 -20.27
CA ARG A 113 12.61 9.46 -19.85
C ARG A 113 12.11 8.10 -19.40
N VAL A 114 12.92 7.07 -19.61
CA VAL A 114 12.68 5.75 -19.02
C VAL A 114 12.91 5.82 -17.51
N LEU A 115 11.88 5.47 -16.73
CA LEU A 115 11.97 5.43 -15.27
C LEU A 115 12.64 4.14 -14.81
N THR A 116 13.55 4.28 -13.85
CA THR A 116 14.22 3.19 -13.15
C THR A 116 14.23 3.47 -11.65
N GLU A 117 14.63 2.50 -10.85
CA GLU A 117 14.78 2.65 -9.40
C GLU A 117 15.81 3.73 -9.02
N LYS A 118 16.74 4.04 -9.92
CA LYS A 118 17.78 5.08 -9.74
C LYS A 118 17.32 6.47 -10.18
N THR A 119 16.15 6.59 -10.80
CA THR A 119 15.64 7.89 -11.23
C THR A 119 15.36 8.77 -10.02
N ALA A 120 15.94 9.97 -10.00
CA ALA A 120 15.72 10.93 -8.92
C ALA A 120 14.25 11.38 -8.84
N PHE A 121 13.74 11.54 -7.63
CA PHE A 121 12.39 12.04 -7.43
C PHE A 121 12.28 13.53 -7.78
N ALA A 122 11.40 13.88 -8.69
CA ALA A 122 11.08 15.24 -9.11
C ALA A 122 9.56 15.40 -9.33
N PRO A 123 8.76 15.29 -8.25
CA PRO A 123 7.31 15.26 -8.37
C PRO A 123 6.73 16.58 -8.85
N VAL A 124 5.72 16.49 -9.69
CA VAL A 124 4.85 17.60 -10.07
C VAL A 124 3.56 17.52 -9.23
N GLY A 125 3.16 18.67 -8.65
CA GLY A 125 1.92 18.79 -7.90
C GLY A 125 1.93 18.16 -6.50
N ARG A 126 0.82 18.35 -5.79
CA ARG A 126 0.67 18.01 -4.37
C ARG A 126 0.74 16.49 -4.11
N LYS A 127 0.02 15.70 -4.90
CA LYS A 127 -0.01 14.25 -4.75
C LYS A 127 1.35 13.60 -4.98
N GLY A 128 2.08 14.07 -5.97
CA GLY A 128 3.45 13.62 -6.23
C GLY A 128 4.39 13.91 -5.06
N ARG A 129 4.28 15.10 -4.44
CA ARG A 129 5.04 15.44 -3.23
C ARG A 129 4.72 14.54 -2.04
N VAL A 130 3.44 14.16 -1.87
CA VAL A 130 3.04 13.20 -0.83
C VAL A 130 3.70 11.85 -1.06
N ARG A 131 3.65 11.33 -2.29
CA ARG A 131 4.25 10.03 -2.62
C ARG A 131 5.78 10.06 -2.47
N ARG A 132 6.42 11.15 -2.88
CA ARG A 132 7.84 11.37 -2.61
C ARG A 132 8.16 11.27 -1.11
N LYS A 133 7.42 12.01 -0.26
CA LYS A 133 7.61 11.98 1.20
C LYS A 133 7.46 10.57 1.77
N MET A 134 6.47 9.81 1.30
CA MET A 134 6.26 8.42 1.73
C MET A 134 7.42 7.52 1.30
N ALA A 135 7.84 7.62 0.04
CA ALA A 135 8.95 6.83 -0.47
C ALA A 135 10.27 7.14 0.26
N GLU A 136 10.58 8.42 0.48
CA GLU A 136 11.77 8.84 1.23
C GLU A 136 11.74 8.35 2.69
N MET A 137 10.56 8.41 3.33
CA MET A 137 10.38 7.88 4.69
C MET A 137 10.70 6.39 4.76
N LEU A 138 10.21 5.60 3.81
CA LEU A 138 10.44 4.16 3.80
C LEU A 138 11.89 3.81 3.43
N LEU A 139 12.46 4.47 2.42
CA LEU A 139 13.85 4.26 2.02
C LEU A 139 14.82 4.52 3.18
N LYS A 140 14.58 5.57 3.97
CA LYS A 140 15.39 5.86 5.16
C LYS A 140 15.39 4.71 6.17
N GLU A 141 14.24 4.09 6.43
CA GLU A 141 14.15 2.95 7.37
C GLU A 141 14.82 1.69 6.81
N ILE A 142 14.75 1.48 5.48
CA ILE A 142 15.47 0.39 4.80
C ILE A 142 17.00 0.60 4.88
N GLU A 143 17.45 1.80 4.56
CA GLU A 143 18.89 2.16 4.55
C GLU A 143 19.52 2.08 5.95
N SER A 144 18.75 2.39 6.99
CA SER A 144 19.22 2.25 8.38
C SER A 144 19.27 0.80 8.87
N GLY A 145 18.72 -0.15 8.12
CA GLY A 145 18.61 -1.55 8.52
C GLY A 145 17.55 -1.83 9.59
N GLU A 146 16.73 -0.83 9.93
CA GLU A 146 15.71 -0.98 10.98
C GLU A 146 14.40 -1.63 10.50
N LEU A 147 14.22 -1.71 9.18
CA LEU A 147 13.04 -2.32 8.56
C LEU A 147 13.41 -3.14 7.33
N GLU A 148 13.02 -4.40 7.30
CA GLU A 148 13.02 -5.18 6.06
C GLU A 148 11.79 -4.82 5.24
N ALA A 149 12.00 -4.19 4.06
CA ALA A 149 10.89 -3.79 3.20
C ALA A 149 11.21 -3.88 1.71
N VAL A 150 10.15 -4.01 0.91
CA VAL A 150 10.17 -3.97 -0.56
C VAL A 150 9.18 -2.91 -1.05
N ILE A 151 9.59 -2.09 -2.01
CA ILE A 151 8.73 -1.12 -2.67
C ILE A 151 8.36 -1.65 -4.05
N CYS A 152 7.07 -1.95 -4.27
CA CYS A 152 6.52 -2.38 -5.55
C CYS A 152 5.85 -1.19 -6.24
N ARG A 153 6.41 -0.69 -7.34
CA ARG A 153 5.88 0.45 -8.07
C ARG A 153 5.24 0.06 -9.39
N ALA A 154 4.05 0.61 -9.63
CA ALA A 154 3.39 0.48 -10.92
C ALA A 154 2.72 1.81 -11.32
N PRO A 155 2.82 2.20 -12.60
CA PRO A 155 2.28 3.48 -13.06
C PRO A 155 0.76 3.50 -13.12
N GLU A 156 0.14 2.38 -13.50
CA GLU A 156 -1.31 2.25 -13.68
C GLU A 156 -1.75 0.79 -13.52
N PHE A 157 -3.01 0.61 -13.14
CA PHE A 157 -3.66 -0.70 -13.03
C PHE A 157 -4.96 -0.70 -13.82
N TYR A 158 -5.16 -1.72 -14.63
CA TYR A 158 -6.37 -1.93 -15.41
C TYR A 158 -6.75 -3.42 -15.42
N GLY A 159 -7.99 -3.73 -15.77
CA GLY A 159 -8.47 -5.10 -15.86
C GLY A 159 -9.97 -5.20 -15.65
N PRO A 160 -10.55 -6.38 -15.85
CA PRO A 160 -11.99 -6.62 -15.71
C PRO A 160 -12.50 -6.22 -14.31
N GLY A 161 -13.61 -5.49 -14.27
CA GLY A 161 -14.27 -5.08 -13.03
C GLY A 161 -13.53 -4.01 -12.22
N LYS A 162 -12.45 -3.40 -12.75
CA LYS A 162 -11.64 -2.39 -12.05
C LYS A 162 -12.05 -0.98 -12.48
N THR A 163 -12.94 -0.37 -11.72
CA THR A 163 -13.58 0.91 -12.07
C THR A 163 -12.79 2.15 -11.70
N GLN A 164 -11.72 2.02 -10.88
CA GLN A 164 -10.91 3.18 -10.44
C GLN A 164 -9.63 3.37 -11.25
N SER A 165 -9.44 2.61 -12.31
CA SER A 165 -8.35 2.77 -13.25
C SER A 165 -8.62 3.96 -14.18
N ILE A 166 -7.62 4.83 -14.36
CA ILE A 166 -7.68 5.91 -15.35
C ILE A 166 -7.83 5.32 -16.75
N THR A 167 -7.07 4.28 -17.07
CA THR A 167 -7.14 3.58 -18.36
C THR A 167 -8.54 3.01 -18.60
N ASN A 168 -9.13 2.32 -17.63
CA ASN A 168 -10.49 1.82 -17.77
C ASN A 168 -11.49 2.97 -17.96
N THR A 169 -11.39 4.03 -17.16
CA THR A 169 -12.36 5.14 -17.18
C THR A 169 -12.28 5.97 -18.46
N LEU A 170 -11.08 6.23 -19.00
CA LEU A 170 -10.90 7.13 -20.13
C LEU A 170 -10.78 6.42 -21.49
N ILE A 171 -10.42 5.14 -21.51
CA ILE A 171 -10.09 4.43 -22.75
C ILE A 171 -11.00 3.23 -23.00
N LEU A 172 -11.28 2.43 -21.98
CA LEU A 172 -11.98 1.14 -22.16
C LEU A 172 -13.50 1.19 -21.91
N THR A 173 -14.02 2.27 -21.36
CA THR A 173 -15.47 2.44 -21.08
C THR A 173 -16.17 3.42 -22.01
N THR A 174 -15.50 3.85 -23.10
CA THR A 174 -16.13 4.70 -24.17
C THR A 174 -16.76 3.86 -25.24
#